data_f9bfd649b8bbf50f54398bec5dd358b4
#
_entry.id   f9bfd649b8bbf50f54398bec5dd358b4
#
_cell.length_a   1.000
_cell.length_b   1.000
_cell.length_c   1.000
_cell.angle_alpha   90.00
_cell.angle_beta   90.00
_cell.angle_gamma   90.00
#
_symmetry.space_group_name_H-M   'P 1'
#
loop_
_entity.id
_entity.type
_entity.pdbx_description
1 polymer ?
#
loop_
_entity_poly.entity_id
_entity_poly.type
_entity_poly.pdbx_seq_one_letter_code
_entity_poly.pdbx_strand_id
1 'polypeptide(L)'
;MKKKILVSRLYPKEGIRLLEKENFHLTLWEEKRPMTQVELIEKAKSHHALLCTLTEKIDSHFLTQCSHLEIISQFAVGYDNIDIDAATGFGIPVGFTPDAMSEATADIAFGLMIAVARKMFFLHKTIINGRWGYFNPTGNLGFELKDKTLGIFGLGRIGVKMAKRCKN
;
A
#
# COMPACT_ATOMS: atom_id res chain seq x y z
N MET A 1 33.20 -6.30 0.24
CA MET A 1 32.12 -7.22 -0.29
C MET A 1 30.91 -6.38 -0.68
N LYS A 2 30.20 -6.76 -1.77
CA LYS A 2 28.94 -6.10 -2.11
C LYS A 2 27.87 -6.44 -1.07
N LYS A 3 27.09 -5.44 -0.62
CA LYS A 3 25.96 -5.69 0.27
C LYS A 3 24.86 -6.43 -0.48
N LYS A 4 24.24 -7.43 0.16
CA LYS A 4 23.16 -8.24 -0.40
C LYS A 4 21.81 -7.71 0.08
N ILE A 5 20.89 -7.51 -0.82
CA ILE A 5 19.52 -7.05 -0.51
C ILE A 5 18.54 -8.14 -0.94
N LEU A 6 17.72 -8.60 -0.01
CA LEU A 6 16.56 -9.42 -0.32
C LEU A 6 15.41 -8.51 -0.70
N VAL A 7 14.80 -8.77 -1.86
CA VAL A 7 13.67 -8.02 -2.40
C VAL A 7 12.46 -8.96 -2.42
N SER A 8 11.51 -8.73 -1.51
CA SER A 8 10.41 -9.68 -1.21
C SER A 8 9.33 -9.77 -2.29
N ARG A 9 9.38 -8.93 -3.29
CA ARG A 9 8.40 -8.85 -4.39
C ARG A 9 9.04 -8.38 -5.69
N LEU A 10 8.30 -8.49 -6.78
CA LEU A 10 8.62 -7.76 -8.00
C LEU A 10 8.20 -6.28 -7.82
N TYR A 11 9.15 -5.39 -7.90
CA TYR A 11 8.96 -3.94 -7.85
C TYR A 11 9.07 -3.30 -9.24
N PRO A 12 8.64 -2.04 -9.40
CA PRO A 12 8.86 -1.30 -10.64
C PRO A 12 10.35 -1.32 -11.02
N LYS A 13 10.61 -1.60 -12.30
CA LYS A 13 11.99 -1.76 -12.82
C LYS A 13 12.87 -0.54 -12.57
N GLU A 14 12.28 0.64 -12.56
CA GLU A 14 12.96 1.91 -12.29
C GLU A 14 13.60 1.92 -10.90
N GLY A 15 12.89 1.47 -9.88
CA GLY A 15 13.41 1.36 -8.51
C GLY A 15 14.50 0.31 -8.38
N ILE A 16 14.32 -0.85 -9.02
CA ILE A 16 15.34 -1.92 -9.01
C ILE A 16 16.62 -1.46 -9.69
N ARG A 17 16.52 -0.75 -10.83
CA ARG A 17 17.69 -0.20 -11.54
C ARG A 17 18.49 0.80 -10.69
N LEU A 18 17.85 1.54 -9.79
CA LEU A 18 18.57 2.43 -8.88
C LEU A 18 19.47 1.63 -7.92
N LEU A 19 18.96 0.54 -7.36
CA LEU A 19 19.73 -0.34 -6.47
C LEU A 19 20.86 -1.06 -7.23
N GLU A 20 20.62 -1.48 -8.47
CA GLU A 20 21.63 -2.10 -9.32
C GLU A 20 22.81 -1.15 -9.62
N LYS A 21 22.52 0.16 -9.86
CA LYS A 21 23.53 1.18 -10.09
C LYS A 21 24.46 1.40 -8.89
N GLU A 22 23.94 1.24 -7.68
CA GLU A 22 24.69 1.40 -6.43
C GLU A 22 25.51 0.15 -6.05
N ASN A 23 25.66 -0.79 -6.99
CA ASN A 23 26.51 -1.96 -6.84
C ASN A 23 26.08 -2.93 -5.72
N PHE A 24 24.80 -2.98 -5.38
CA PHE A 24 24.23 -4.00 -4.51
C PHE A 24 24.07 -5.35 -5.24
N HIS A 25 24.08 -6.43 -4.50
CA HIS A 25 23.66 -7.74 -4.99
C HIS A 25 22.21 -7.97 -4.62
N LEU A 26 21.31 -8.02 -5.60
CA LEU A 26 19.89 -8.17 -5.38
C LEU A 26 19.46 -9.63 -5.51
N THR A 27 18.69 -10.12 -4.56
CA THR A 27 17.97 -11.40 -4.64
C THR A 27 16.49 -11.07 -4.73
N LEU A 28 15.90 -11.27 -5.91
CA LEU A 28 14.49 -10.98 -6.17
C LEU A 28 13.62 -12.21 -5.90
N TRP A 29 12.48 -12.01 -5.24
CA TRP A 29 11.44 -13.03 -5.16
C TRP A 29 10.54 -12.92 -6.39
N GLU A 30 10.67 -13.86 -7.32
CA GLU A 30 10.00 -13.83 -8.62
C GLU A 30 8.66 -14.59 -8.63
N GLU A 31 8.36 -15.33 -7.57
CA GLU A 31 7.10 -16.07 -7.49
C GLU A 31 5.89 -15.12 -7.36
N LYS A 32 4.76 -15.52 -7.96
CA LYS A 32 3.50 -14.74 -7.95
C LYS A 32 2.73 -14.82 -6.62
N ARG A 33 3.36 -15.29 -5.57
CA ARG A 33 2.81 -15.36 -4.21
C ARG A 33 3.73 -14.67 -3.20
N PRO A 34 3.23 -14.28 -2.03
CA PRO A 34 4.10 -13.87 -0.92
C PRO A 34 5.03 -15.00 -0.47
N MET A 35 6.18 -14.64 0.06
CA MET A 35 6.95 -15.56 0.89
C MET A 35 6.14 -15.92 2.13
N THR A 36 6.21 -17.17 2.54
CA THR A 36 5.86 -17.54 3.91
C THR A 36 6.86 -16.94 4.88
N GLN A 37 6.51 -16.81 6.16
CA GLN A 37 7.46 -16.29 7.14
C GLN A 37 8.73 -17.16 7.25
N VAL A 38 8.61 -18.46 7.11
CA VAL A 38 9.76 -19.37 7.11
C VAL A 38 10.70 -19.10 5.92
N GLU A 39 10.15 -19.00 4.71
CA GLU A 39 10.94 -18.68 3.51
C GLU A 39 11.62 -17.29 3.62
N LEU A 40 10.89 -16.32 4.17
CA LEU A 40 11.42 -14.97 4.36
C LEU A 40 12.62 -14.98 5.33
N ILE A 41 12.50 -15.66 6.47
CA ILE A 41 13.57 -15.81 7.45
C ILE A 41 14.78 -16.53 6.82
N GLU A 42 14.56 -17.68 6.18
CA GLU A 42 15.64 -18.46 5.58
C GLU A 42 16.42 -17.68 4.53
N LYS A 43 15.73 -16.92 3.69
CA LYS A 43 16.38 -16.08 2.70
C LYS A 43 17.08 -14.86 3.35
N ALA A 44 16.42 -14.19 4.30
CA ALA A 44 16.95 -12.99 4.95
C ALA A 44 18.27 -13.27 5.72
N LYS A 45 18.46 -14.46 6.27
CA LYS A 45 19.69 -14.86 6.99
C LYS A 45 20.99 -14.64 6.22
N SER A 46 20.96 -14.66 4.90
CA SER A 46 22.16 -14.48 4.06
C SER A 46 22.26 -13.07 3.45
N HIS A 47 21.39 -12.13 3.86
CA HIS A 47 21.31 -10.78 3.31
C HIS A 47 21.62 -9.73 4.37
N HIS A 48 21.99 -8.52 3.94
CA HIS A 48 22.30 -7.38 4.81
C HIS A 48 21.10 -6.43 4.95
N ALA A 49 20.21 -6.44 3.97
CA ALA A 49 19.04 -5.56 3.92
C ALA A 49 17.81 -6.31 3.38
N LEU A 50 16.64 -5.86 3.80
CA LEU A 50 15.35 -6.35 3.31
C LEU A 50 14.58 -5.18 2.69
N LEU A 51 14.13 -5.34 1.44
CA LEU A 51 13.12 -4.49 0.81
C LEU A 51 11.81 -5.28 0.79
N CYS A 52 10.81 -4.82 1.55
CA CYS A 52 9.55 -5.52 1.79
C CYS A 52 8.31 -4.64 1.51
N THR A 53 7.12 -5.25 1.61
CA THR A 53 5.82 -4.58 1.51
C THR A 53 4.99 -4.84 2.78
N LEU A 54 3.74 -4.39 2.80
CA LEU A 54 2.79 -4.64 3.89
C LEU A 54 2.42 -6.13 4.08
N THR A 55 2.78 -6.98 3.13
CA THR A 55 2.39 -8.40 3.16
C THR A 55 3.31 -9.24 4.05
N GLU A 56 4.58 -8.85 4.14
CA GLU A 56 5.58 -9.54 4.94
C GLU A 56 5.39 -9.19 6.42
N LYS A 57 5.25 -10.22 7.26
CA LYS A 57 5.14 -10.06 8.72
C LYS A 57 6.55 -9.98 9.33
N ILE A 58 6.94 -8.80 9.75
CA ILE A 58 8.24 -8.49 10.36
C ILE A 58 8.05 -8.34 11.87
N ASP A 59 7.68 -9.42 12.53
CA ASP A 59 7.46 -9.47 13.97
C ASP A 59 8.77 -9.71 14.76
N SER A 60 8.67 -9.73 16.08
CA SER A 60 9.79 -9.99 16.98
C SER A 60 10.47 -11.34 16.70
N HIS A 61 9.72 -12.36 16.24
CA HIS A 61 10.29 -13.65 15.84
C HIS A 61 11.20 -13.51 14.62
N PHE A 62 10.73 -12.84 13.56
CA PHE A 62 11.55 -12.54 12.38
C PHE A 62 12.81 -11.76 12.75
N LEU A 63 12.65 -10.68 13.53
CA LEU A 63 13.74 -9.78 13.91
C LEU A 63 14.80 -10.50 14.76
N THR A 64 14.37 -11.40 15.65
CA THR A 64 15.30 -12.24 16.44
C THR A 64 16.14 -13.14 15.54
N GLN A 65 15.53 -13.77 14.52
CA GLN A 65 16.22 -14.66 13.59
C GLN A 65 17.10 -13.91 12.57
N CYS A 66 16.81 -12.64 12.33
CA CYS A 66 17.47 -11.80 11.34
C CYS A 66 18.05 -10.51 11.95
N SER A 67 18.49 -10.56 13.20
CA SER A 67 19.04 -9.39 13.96
C SER A 67 20.31 -8.80 13.35
N HIS A 68 20.94 -9.48 12.41
CA HIS A 68 22.10 -9.02 11.64
C HIS A 68 21.75 -8.08 10.48
N LEU A 69 20.45 -7.90 10.16
CA LEU A 69 20.04 -6.95 9.13
C LEU A 69 20.44 -5.53 9.50
N GLU A 70 21.00 -4.83 8.54
CA GLU A 70 21.46 -3.45 8.70
C GLU A 70 20.34 -2.43 8.45
N ILE A 71 19.31 -2.81 7.70
CA ILE A 71 18.15 -1.97 7.38
C ILE A 71 16.99 -2.81 6.85
N ILE A 72 15.77 -2.36 7.18
CA ILE A 72 14.53 -2.81 6.54
C ILE A 72 13.93 -1.61 5.81
N SER A 73 13.64 -1.76 4.51
CA SER A 73 12.99 -0.75 3.69
C SER A 73 11.60 -1.22 3.31
N GLN A 74 10.59 -0.48 3.74
CA GLN A 74 9.18 -0.77 3.51
C GLN A 74 8.65 0.02 2.31
N PHE A 75 8.25 -0.65 1.25
CA PHE A 75 7.57 -0.02 0.11
C PHE A 75 6.08 0.18 0.43
N ALA A 76 5.79 1.04 1.40
CA ALA A 76 4.44 1.40 1.81
C ALA A 76 4.42 2.71 2.61
N VAL A 77 3.24 3.29 2.74
CA VAL A 77 2.97 4.49 3.55
C VAL A 77 2.89 4.16 5.05
N GLY A 78 2.46 2.94 5.38
CA GLY A 78 2.35 2.41 6.74
C GLY A 78 3.40 1.33 7.02
N TYR A 79 3.51 0.95 8.26
CA TYR A 79 4.45 -0.06 8.74
C TYR A 79 3.88 -0.94 9.86
N ASP A 80 2.55 -1.10 9.91
CA ASP A 80 1.85 -1.87 10.94
C ASP A 80 2.22 -3.36 10.97
N ASN A 81 2.82 -3.85 9.88
CA ASN A 81 3.35 -5.21 9.76
C ASN A 81 4.76 -5.38 10.34
N ILE A 82 5.37 -4.31 10.85
CA ILE A 82 6.74 -4.30 11.41
C ILE A 82 6.69 -3.98 12.90
N ASP A 83 7.27 -4.84 13.71
CA ASP A 83 7.48 -4.61 15.14
C ASP A 83 8.62 -3.59 15.32
N ILE A 84 8.23 -2.32 15.41
CA ILE A 84 9.18 -1.20 15.50
C ILE A 84 9.96 -1.22 16.81
N ASP A 85 9.33 -1.63 17.91
CA ASP A 85 9.99 -1.70 19.23
C ASP A 85 11.09 -2.77 19.20
N ALA A 86 10.79 -3.94 18.66
CA ALA A 86 11.78 -4.99 18.47
C ALA A 86 12.88 -4.57 17.49
N ALA A 87 12.55 -3.94 16.35
CA ALA A 87 13.54 -3.44 15.39
C ALA A 87 14.49 -2.42 16.05
N THR A 88 13.94 -1.51 16.85
CA THR A 88 14.71 -0.53 17.62
C THR A 88 15.62 -1.22 18.62
N GLY A 89 15.12 -2.24 19.33
CA GLY A 89 15.90 -3.02 20.30
C GLY A 89 17.11 -3.74 19.66
N PHE A 90 16.99 -4.15 18.38
CA PHE A 90 18.10 -4.72 17.62
C PHE A 90 18.94 -3.68 16.86
N GLY A 91 18.60 -2.39 16.94
CA GLY A 91 19.30 -1.32 16.24
C GLY A 91 19.10 -1.34 14.71
N ILE A 92 18.01 -1.95 14.23
CA ILE A 92 17.68 -2.06 12.80
C ILE A 92 16.81 -0.87 12.37
N PRO A 93 17.33 0.08 11.58
CA PRO A 93 16.53 1.18 11.07
C PRO A 93 15.46 0.69 10.08
N VAL A 94 14.27 1.31 10.16
CA VAL A 94 13.15 1.02 9.27
C VAL A 94 12.83 2.25 8.43
N GLY A 95 13.04 2.16 7.13
CA GLY A 95 12.65 3.17 6.15
C GLY A 95 11.28 2.85 5.56
N PHE A 96 10.47 3.87 5.31
CA PHE A 96 9.15 3.72 4.64
C PHE A 96 8.87 4.95 3.77
N THR A 97 7.77 4.95 3.01
CA THR A 97 7.46 6.02 2.03
C THR A 97 6.23 6.83 2.47
N PRO A 98 6.36 7.67 3.52
CA PRO A 98 5.24 8.48 3.99
C PRO A 98 4.79 9.46 2.90
N ASP A 99 3.48 9.68 2.81
CA ASP A 99 2.82 10.63 1.90
C ASP A 99 2.87 10.32 0.39
N ALA A 100 3.65 9.33 -0.05
CA ALA A 100 3.81 9.01 -1.47
C ALA A 100 2.48 8.72 -2.20
N MET A 101 1.49 8.13 -1.51
CA MET A 101 0.20 7.74 -2.07
C MET A 101 -0.97 8.59 -1.55
N SER A 102 -0.74 9.61 -0.74
CA SER A 102 -1.82 10.31 -0.02
C SER A 102 -2.77 11.05 -0.95
N GLU A 103 -2.27 11.68 -2.03
CA GLU A 103 -3.12 12.33 -3.03
C GLU A 103 -3.93 11.30 -3.81
N ALA A 104 -3.27 10.28 -4.36
CA ALA A 104 -3.94 9.25 -5.15
C ALA A 104 -5.01 8.49 -4.33
N THR A 105 -4.74 8.22 -3.05
CA THR A 105 -5.71 7.57 -2.16
C THR A 105 -6.92 8.48 -1.90
N ALA A 106 -6.70 9.77 -1.70
CA ALA A 106 -7.78 10.73 -1.53
C ALA A 106 -8.60 10.90 -2.82
N ASP A 107 -7.99 10.83 -4.01
CA ASP A 107 -8.71 10.83 -5.30
C ASP A 107 -9.65 9.64 -5.41
N ILE A 108 -9.17 8.44 -5.07
CA ILE A 108 -10.00 7.23 -5.09
C ILE A 108 -11.13 7.35 -4.06
N ALA A 109 -10.86 7.81 -2.84
CA ALA A 109 -11.89 8.00 -1.82
C ALA A 109 -12.99 8.97 -2.28
N PHE A 110 -12.60 10.09 -2.89
CA PHE A 110 -13.51 11.06 -3.47
C PHE A 110 -14.34 10.46 -4.62
N GLY A 111 -13.67 9.75 -5.55
CA GLY A 111 -14.34 9.05 -6.66
C GLY A 111 -15.34 8.00 -6.18
N LEU A 112 -14.99 7.21 -5.17
CA LEU A 112 -15.87 6.21 -4.57
C LEU A 112 -17.08 6.87 -3.87
N MET A 113 -16.90 7.99 -3.19
CA MET A 113 -17.99 8.76 -2.58
C MET A 113 -19.01 9.17 -3.65
N ILE A 114 -18.56 9.75 -4.77
CA ILE A 114 -19.42 10.11 -5.90
C ILE A 114 -20.08 8.86 -6.49
N ALA A 115 -19.32 7.81 -6.71
CA ALA A 115 -19.83 6.57 -7.31
C ALA A 115 -20.94 5.93 -6.48
N VAL A 116 -20.83 5.93 -5.15
CA VAL A 116 -21.86 5.45 -4.24
C VAL A 116 -23.08 6.36 -4.26
N ALA A 117 -22.88 7.69 -4.11
CA ALA A 117 -23.97 8.67 -4.11
C ALA A 117 -24.81 8.61 -5.39
N ARG A 118 -24.18 8.40 -6.53
CA ARG A 118 -24.79 8.36 -7.85
C ARG A 118 -25.10 6.94 -8.34
N LYS A 119 -24.92 5.91 -7.51
CA LYS A 119 -25.14 4.47 -7.85
C LYS A 119 -24.40 4.00 -9.11
N MET A 120 -23.21 4.56 -9.41
CA MET A 120 -22.53 4.36 -10.68
C MET A 120 -22.25 2.89 -11.01
N PHE A 121 -21.74 2.12 -10.05
CA PHE A 121 -21.45 0.69 -10.28
C PHE A 121 -22.71 -0.15 -10.47
N PHE A 122 -23.78 0.17 -9.76
CA PHE A 122 -25.07 -0.48 -9.94
C PHE A 122 -25.64 -0.19 -11.34
N LEU A 123 -25.64 1.08 -11.75
CA LEU A 123 -26.15 1.51 -13.05
C LEU A 123 -25.31 0.96 -14.21
N HIS A 124 -23.99 0.97 -14.06
CA HIS A 124 -23.09 0.33 -15.01
C HIS A 124 -23.47 -1.15 -15.21
N LYS A 125 -23.61 -1.90 -14.11
CA LYS A 125 -24.02 -3.31 -14.17
C LYS A 125 -25.40 -3.51 -14.79
N THR A 126 -26.32 -2.58 -14.56
CA THR A 126 -27.66 -2.58 -15.18
C THR A 126 -27.58 -2.41 -16.68
N ILE A 127 -26.73 -1.49 -17.16
CA ILE A 127 -26.52 -1.20 -18.59
C ILE A 127 -25.90 -2.40 -19.30
N ILE A 128 -24.77 -2.91 -18.80
CA ILE A 128 -24.07 -4.03 -19.46
C ILE A 128 -24.88 -5.33 -19.51
N ASN A 129 -25.83 -5.49 -18.57
CA ASN A 129 -26.75 -6.63 -18.54
C ASN A 129 -28.02 -6.41 -19.39
N GLY A 130 -28.08 -5.32 -20.17
CA GLY A 130 -29.24 -5.01 -21.01
C GLY A 130 -30.51 -4.66 -20.25
N ARG A 131 -30.42 -4.29 -18.96
CA ARG A 131 -31.57 -4.02 -18.09
C ARG A 131 -31.93 -2.53 -18.00
N TRP A 132 -31.35 -1.67 -18.82
CA TRP A 132 -31.64 -0.24 -18.79
C TRP A 132 -33.09 0.08 -19.19
N GLY A 133 -33.58 -0.55 -20.24
CA GLY A 133 -34.95 -0.45 -20.72
C GLY A 133 -35.29 0.96 -21.24
N TYR A 134 -36.02 1.74 -20.45
CA TYR A 134 -36.51 3.08 -20.80
C TYR A 134 -36.18 4.10 -19.70
N PHE A 135 -36.30 5.38 -20.02
CA PHE A 135 -36.12 6.45 -19.02
C PHE A 135 -37.25 6.38 -17.98
N ASN A 136 -36.88 6.18 -16.71
CA ASN A 136 -37.81 6.17 -15.60
C ASN A 136 -37.49 7.35 -14.66
N PRO A 137 -38.34 8.38 -14.57
CA PRO A 137 -38.12 9.57 -13.75
C PRO A 137 -37.98 9.29 -12.25
N THR A 138 -38.54 8.18 -11.78
CA THR A 138 -38.56 7.79 -10.35
C THR A 138 -37.62 6.62 -10.05
N GLY A 139 -37.05 6.02 -11.09
CA GLY A 139 -36.19 4.84 -10.99
C GLY A 139 -34.70 5.20 -10.88
N ASN A 140 -33.99 4.35 -10.16
CA ASN A 140 -32.52 4.40 -10.08
C ASN A 140 -31.92 5.74 -9.58
N LEU A 141 -32.69 6.53 -8.85
CA LEU A 141 -32.25 7.81 -8.33
C LEU A 141 -31.11 7.63 -7.34
N GLY A 142 -30.01 8.36 -7.56
CA GLY A 142 -28.98 8.64 -6.58
C GLY A 142 -29.33 9.90 -5.77
N PHE A 143 -28.40 10.36 -4.95
CA PHE A 143 -28.56 11.66 -4.28
C PHE A 143 -27.45 12.63 -4.72
N GLU A 144 -27.76 13.90 -4.71
CA GLU A 144 -26.84 14.97 -5.00
C GLU A 144 -26.01 15.32 -3.78
N LEU A 145 -24.70 15.59 -3.99
CA LEU A 145 -23.78 15.91 -2.89
C LEU A 145 -23.79 17.41 -2.52
N LYS A 146 -24.36 18.25 -3.38
CA LYS A 146 -24.48 19.68 -3.13
C LYS A 146 -25.19 19.92 -1.80
N ASP A 147 -24.66 20.84 -1.02
CA ASP A 147 -25.19 21.23 0.29
C ASP A 147 -25.27 20.08 1.33
N LYS A 148 -24.52 19.00 1.11
CA LYS A 148 -24.41 17.89 2.07
C LYS A 148 -23.19 18.06 2.96
N THR A 149 -23.28 17.54 4.17
CA THR A 149 -22.18 17.52 5.11
C THR A 149 -21.40 16.21 4.97
N LEU A 150 -20.09 16.30 4.74
CA LEU A 150 -19.18 15.16 4.77
C LEU A 150 -18.58 15.01 6.17
N GLY A 151 -18.83 13.88 6.81
CA GLY A 151 -18.12 13.47 8.02
C GLY A 151 -16.85 12.70 7.64
N ILE A 152 -15.70 13.06 8.22
CA ILE A 152 -14.41 12.37 8.03
C ILE A 152 -13.97 11.81 9.38
N PHE A 153 -13.90 10.49 9.47
CA PHE A 153 -13.33 9.82 10.63
C PHE A 153 -11.83 9.57 10.38
N GLY A 154 -10.97 10.29 11.12
CA GLY A 154 -9.52 10.30 10.90
C GLY A 154 -9.06 11.45 10.00
N LEU A 155 -8.51 12.50 10.59
CA LEU A 155 -8.02 13.70 9.89
C LEU A 155 -6.49 13.71 9.78
N GLY A 156 -5.91 12.54 9.39
CA GLY A 156 -4.50 12.40 9.06
C GLY A 156 -4.18 12.91 7.64
N ARG A 157 -3.03 12.51 7.08
CA ARG A 157 -2.57 12.96 5.75
C ARG A 157 -3.63 12.81 4.67
N ILE A 158 -4.26 11.63 4.56
CA ILE A 158 -5.30 11.34 3.56
C ILE A 158 -6.59 12.10 3.86
N GLY A 159 -7.05 12.10 5.13
CA GLY A 159 -8.29 12.79 5.54
C GLY A 159 -8.25 14.29 5.25
N VAL A 160 -7.12 14.95 5.49
CA VAL A 160 -6.93 16.37 5.15
C VAL A 160 -7.02 16.59 3.64
N LYS A 161 -6.42 15.71 2.83
CA LYS A 161 -6.48 15.81 1.36
C LYS A 161 -7.89 15.56 0.83
N MET A 162 -8.62 14.62 1.44
CA MET A 162 -10.04 14.38 1.13
C MET A 162 -10.90 15.61 1.48
N ALA A 163 -10.71 16.21 2.66
CA ALA A 163 -11.42 17.41 3.06
C ALA A 163 -11.19 18.59 2.11
N LYS A 164 -9.96 18.77 1.64
CA LYS A 164 -9.61 19.81 0.65
C LYS A 164 -10.36 19.62 -0.67
N ARG A 165 -10.52 18.38 -1.16
CA ARG A 165 -11.26 18.08 -2.40
C ARG A 165 -12.76 18.39 -2.31
N CYS A 166 -13.31 18.35 -1.09
CA CYS A 166 -14.74 18.60 -0.87
C CYS A 166 -15.05 20.07 -0.57
N LYS A 167 -14.06 20.97 -0.52
CA LYS A 167 -14.20 22.35 -0.08
C LYS A 167 -14.52 23.33 -1.22
N ASN A 168 -14.45 22.89 -2.47
CA ASN A 168 -14.67 23.73 -3.69
C ASN A 168 -15.99 23.37 -4.36
#